data_7d7d22cb9e61042d354e9859f7de9a14
#
_entry.id   7d7d22cb9e61042d354e9859f7de9a14
#
_cell.length_a   1.000
_cell.length_b   1.000
_cell.length_c   1.000
_cell.angle_alpha   90.00
_cell.angle_beta   90.00
_cell.angle_gamma   90.00
#
_symmetry.space_group_name_H-M   'P 1'
#
loop_
_entity.id
_entity.type
_entity.pdbx_description
1 polymer ?
#
loop_
_entity_poly.entity_id
_entity_poly.type
_entity_poly.pdbx_seq_one_letter_code
_entity_poly.pdbx_strand_id
1 'polypeptide(L)'
;MSAPHEDPTDQLECPSAQGGGLLPAELRGWMLLLAATGAVEQELRSVVKERLDVSHDEFLVLCLLAEQPASGSLRMTRIAELLGRPKTRLTYQIACLQHAGLVTRKSVCGDKRGVEVALTDKARRLLTESSEALARTVKVALARFVGPEQRDALSHLVPDLAEEPEGS
;
A
#
# COMPACT_ATOMS: atom_id res chain seq x y z
N MET A 1 -31.58 -38.27 -10.47
CA MET A 1 -31.94 -36.92 -9.94
C MET A 1 -30.71 -36.41 -9.26
N SER A 2 -29.86 -35.68 -9.99
CA SER A 2 -28.62 -35.11 -9.49
C SER A 2 -28.91 -33.68 -9.03
N ALA A 3 -28.61 -33.39 -7.77
CA ALA A 3 -28.68 -32.04 -7.23
C ALA A 3 -27.59 -31.16 -7.84
N PRO A 4 -27.85 -29.90 -8.12
CA PRO A 4 -26.81 -28.98 -8.59
C PRO A 4 -25.84 -28.68 -7.46
N HIS A 5 -24.57 -28.81 -7.78
CA HIS A 5 -23.45 -28.40 -6.95
C HIS A 5 -23.43 -26.87 -6.92
N GLU A 6 -23.88 -26.26 -5.84
CA GLU A 6 -23.69 -24.83 -5.61
C GLU A 6 -22.21 -24.61 -5.28
N ASP A 7 -21.54 -23.89 -6.14
CA ASP A 7 -20.17 -23.43 -6.02
C ASP A 7 -20.16 -22.28 -4.98
N PRO A 8 -19.44 -22.40 -3.83
CA PRO A 8 -19.38 -21.33 -2.86
C PRO A 8 -18.27 -20.33 -3.24
N THR A 9 -18.36 -19.74 -4.41
CA THR A 9 -17.74 -18.44 -4.64
C THR A 9 -18.66 -17.39 -4.03
N ASP A 10 -18.63 -17.31 -2.72
CA ASP A 10 -19.20 -16.22 -1.96
C ASP A 10 -18.58 -14.92 -2.46
N GLN A 11 -19.25 -14.30 -3.42
CA GLN A 11 -18.97 -12.97 -3.89
C GLN A 11 -19.19 -12.08 -2.66
N LEU A 12 -18.10 -11.58 -2.09
CA LEU A 12 -18.13 -10.44 -1.21
C LEU A 12 -18.78 -9.29 -2.00
N GLU A 13 -20.11 -9.27 -2.00
CA GLU A 13 -20.86 -8.17 -2.56
C GLU A 13 -20.48 -6.91 -1.77
N CYS A 14 -19.80 -6.01 -2.46
CA CYS A 14 -19.52 -4.70 -1.92
C CYS A 14 -20.85 -4.06 -1.50
N PRO A 15 -20.99 -3.48 -0.29
CA PRO A 15 -22.23 -2.86 0.15
C PRO A 15 -22.70 -1.87 -0.93
N SER A 16 -23.88 -2.12 -1.50
CA SER A 16 -24.45 -1.27 -2.55
C SER A 16 -24.59 0.16 -2.03
N ALA A 17 -24.10 1.12 -2.81
CA ALA A 17 -24.15 2.55 -2.48
C ALA A 17 -25.58 3.14 -2.53
N GLN A 18 -26.59 2.34 -2.87
CA GLN A 18 -27.99 2.78 -2.95
C GLN A 18 -28.56 3.01 -1.56
N GLY A 19 -28.77 4.27 -1.26
CA GLY A 19 -29.07 4.86 0.02
C GLY A 19 -30.36 4.42 0.68
N GLY A 20 -30.24 3.54 1.61
CA GLY A 20 -31.19 3.18 2.66
C GLY A 20 -30.48 2.81 3.94
N GLY A 21 -29.15 2.89 3.95
CA GLY A 21 -28.32 2.52 5.09
C GLY A 21 -28.31 3.57 6.21
N LEU A 22 -28.19 3.10 7.45
CA LEU A 22 -28.06 3.94 8.64
C LEU A 22 -26.78 4.78 8.70
N LEU A 23 -25.81 4.48 7.80
CA LEU A 23 -24.50 5.15 7.84
C LEU A 23 -24.46 6.39 6.94
N PRO A 24 -23.87 7.50 7.42
CA PRO A 24 -23.52 8.66 6.61
C PRO A 24 -22.65 8.31 5.40
N ALA A 25 -22.71 9.13 4.35
CA ALA A 25 -21.92 8.93 3.11
C ALA A 25 -20.42 8.81 3.38
N GLU A 26 -19.92 9.63 4.30
CA GLU A 26 -18.50 9.66 4.70
C GLU A 26 -18.05 8.33 5.30
N LEU A 27 -18.86 7.72 6.14
CA LEU A 27 -18.55 6.41 6.73
C LEU A 27 -18.62 5.30 5.68
N ARG A 28 -19.55 5.37 4.73
CA ARG A 28 -19.57 4.42 3.61
C ARG A 28 -18.32 4.57 2.74
N GLY A 29 -17.94 5.81 2.40
CA GLY A 29 -16.70 6.09 1.68
C GLY A 29 -15.45 5.56 2.40
N TRP A 30 -15.38 5.76 3.72
CA TRP A 30 -14.30 5.22 4.55
C TRP A 30 -14.25 3.67 4.50
N MET A 31 -15.39 3.00 4.63
CA MET A 31 -15.45 1.54 4.55
C MET A 31 -15.02 1.01 3.18
N LEU A 32 -15.41 1.69 2.10
CA LEU A 32 -14.97 1.36 0.74
C LEU A 32 -13.46 1.53 0.57
N LEU A 33 -12.91 2.62 1.08
CA LEU A 33 -11.46 2.86 1.06
C LEU A 33 -10.71 1.77 1.81
N LEU A 34 -11.21 1.39 2.98
CA LEU A 34 -10.62 0.32 3.80
C LEU A 34 -10.67 -1.03 3.08
N ALA A 35 -11.80 -1.37 2.47
CA ALA A 35 -11.97 -2.60 1.68
C ALA A 35 -11.04 -2.62 0.45
N ALA A 36 -10.96 -1.52 -0.28
CA ALA A 36 -10.08 -1.38 -1.44
C ALA A 36 -8.60 -1.51 -1.05
N THR A 37 -8.20 -0.88 0.06
CA THR A 37 -6.84 -0.99 0.59
C THR A 37 -6.50 -2.43 0.97
N GLY A 38 -7.42 -3.12 1.66
CA GLY A 38 -7.24 -4.53 2.03
C GLY A 38 -7.07 -5.45 0.82
N ALA A 39 -7.86 -5.25 -0.23
CA ALA A 39 -7.77 -6.02 -1.46
C ALA A 39 -6.44 -5.77 -2.20
N VAL A 40 -6.01 -4.52 -2.31
CA VAL A 40 -4.71 -4.18 -2.90
C VAL A 40 -3.58 -4.82 -2.09
N GLU A 41 -3.63 -4.73 -0.77
CA GLU A 41 -2.63 -5.34 0.12
C GLU A 41 -2.56 -6.86 -0.08
N GLN A 42 -3.69 -7.54 -0.17
CA GLN A 42 -3.74 -8.98 -0.36
C GLN A 42 -3.10 -9.41 -1.68
N GLU A 43 -3.42 -8.74 -2.79
CA GLU A 43 -2.85 -9.02 -4.11
C GLU A 43 -1.34 -8.68 -4.16
N LEU A 44 -0.95 -7.56 -3.56
CA LEU A 44 0.46 -7.14 -3.52
C LEU A 44 1.35 -8.09 -2.71
N ARG A 45 0.85 -8.71 -1.64
CA ARG A 45 1.64 -9.61 -0.79
C ARG A 45 2.33 -10.71 -1.59
N SER A 46 1.62 -11.36 -2.51
CA SER A 46 2.16 -12.43 -3.34
C SER A 46 3.20 -11.92 -4.33
N VAL A 47 2.88 -10.83 -5.05
CA VAL A 47 3.77 -10.23 -6.04
C VAL A 47 5.06 -9.67 -5.40
N VAL A 48 4.94 -9.02 -4.26
CA VAL A 48 6.07 -8.49 -3.48
C VAL A 48 6.95 -9.62 -2.99
N LYS A 49 6.36 -10.70 -2.46
CA LYS A 49 7.13 -11.87 -2.03
C LYS A 49 7.85 -12.55 -3.18
N GLU A 50 7.18 -12.72 -4.31
CA GLU A 50 7.76 -13.36 -5.49
C GLU A 50 8.89 -12.53 -6.12
N ARG A 51 8.70 -11.21 -6.24
CA ARG A 51 9.60 -10.32 -6.99
C ARG A 51 10.74 -9.75 -6.17
N LEU A 52 10.47 -9.44 -4.91
CA LEU A 52 11.40 -8.71 -4.03
C LEU A 52 11.90 -9.57 -2.86
N ASP A 53 11.26 -10.70 -2.61
CA ASP A 53 11.50 -11.61 -1.47
C ASP A 53 11.42 -10.90 -0.10
N VAL A 54 10.52 -9.93 0.02
CA VAL A 54 10.25 -9.20 1.25
C VAL A 54 8.78 -9.33 1.66
N SER A 55 8.46 -9.01 2.89
CA SER A 55 7.07 -8.86 3.34
C SER A 55 6.44 -7.57 2.80
N HIS A 56 5.10 -7.52 2.77
CA HIS A 56 4.37 -6.30 2.40
C HIS A 56 4.75 -5.10 3.28
N ASP A 57 4.93 -5.32 4.57
CA ASP A 57 5.34 -4.27 5.52
C ASP A 57 6.73 -3.71 5.23
N GLU A 58 7.67 -4.58 4.88
CA GLU A 58 9.02 -4.19 4.46
C GLU A 58 8.99 -3.48 3.10
N PHE A 59 8.12 -3.91 2.20
CA PHE A 59 7.90 -3.24 0.91
C PHE A 59 7.41 -1.80 1.08
N LEU A 60 6.50 -1.52 2.03
CA LEU A 60 6.07 -0.15 2.31
C LEU A 60 7.22 0.75 2.77
N VAL A 61 8.17 0.21 3.54
CA VAL A 61 9.39 0.93 3.90
C VAL A 61 10.23 1.25 2.65
N LEU A 62 10.40 0.27 1.76
CA LEU A 62 11.13 0.49 0.49
C LEU A 62 10.46 1.55 -0.38
N CYS A 63 9.13 1.56 -0.46
CA CYS A 63 8.37 2.58 -1.20
C CYS A 63 8.64 3.99 -0.64
N LEU A 64 8.55 4.19 0.68
CA LEU A 64 8.83 5.49 1.30
C LEU A 64 10.25 5.98 1.04
N LEU A 65 11.21 5.06 1.04
CA LEU A 65 12.60 5.39 0.74
C LEU A 65 12.83 5.67 -0.74
N ALA A 66 12.04 5.04 -1.63
CA ALA A 66 12.12 5.25 -3.07
C ALA A 66 11.65 6.65 -3.50
N GLU A 67 10.72 7.26 -2.75
CA GLU A 67 10.27 8.64 -2.97
C GLU A 67 11.35 9.69 -2.63
N GLN A 68 12.42 9.28 -1.96
CA GLN A 68 13.53 10.18 -1.68
C GLN A 68 14.46 10.30 -2.89
N PRO A 69 15.18 11.43 -3.05
CA PRO A 69 16.25 11.56 -4.06
C PRO A 69 17.22 10.39 -3.98
N ALA A 70 17.93 10.09 -5.06
CA ALA A 70 18.81 8.92 -5.15
C ALA A 70 19.85 8.80 -4.03
N SER A 71 20.32 9.93 -3.49
CA SER A 71 21.21 10.02 -2.32
C SER A 71 20.46 10.23 -1.00
N GLY A 72 19.13 10.23 -1.04
CA GLY A 72 18.30 10.58 0.12
C GLY A 72 18.18 9.45 1.13
N SER A 73 17.96 9.85 2.38
CA SER A 73 17.70 8.98 3.50
C SER A 73 16.52 9.50 4.32
N LEU A 74 15.89 8.63 5.10
CA LEU A 74 14.87 9.02 6.08
C LEU A 74 15.30 8.58 7.47
N ARG A 75 15.01 9.42 8.45
CA ARG A 75 15.15 9.04 9.87
C ARG A 75 14.14 7.93 10.20
N MET A 76 14.57 6.95 11.00
CA MET A 76 13.68 5.87 11.46
C MET A 76 12.42 6.39 12.15
N THR A 77 12.53 7.50 12.90
CA THR A 77 11.38 8.15 13.54
C THR A 77 10.37 8.62 12.49
N ARG A 78 10.86 9.22 11.39
CA ARG A 78 10.01 9.71 10.31
C ARG A 78 9.32 8.57 9.57
N ILE A 79 10.02 7.47 9.31
CA ILE A 79 9.41 6.27 8.70
C ILE A 79 8.30 5.71 9.60
N ALA A 80 8.54 5.63 10.91
CA ALA A 80 7.56 5.15 11.88
C ALA A 80 6.29 6.03 11.90
N GLU A 81 6.45 7.35 11.87
CA GLU A 81 5.34 8.31 11.79
C GLU A 81 4.54 8.15 10.51
N LEU A 82 5.20 8.12 9.35
CA LEU A 82 4.56 8.01 8.04
C LEU A 82 3.76 6.70 7.88
N LEU A 83 4.28 5.59 8.44
CA LEU A 83 3.61 4.30 8.39
C LEU A 83 2.62 4.08 9.55
N GLY A 84 2.54 5.00 10.52
CA GLY A 84 1.70 4.83 11.71
C GLY A 84 2.09 3.61 12.54
N ARG A 85 3.38 3.25 12.61
CA ARG A 85 3.83 1.99 13.21
C ARG A 85 4.75 2.19 14.40
N PRO A 86 4.69 1.26 15.41
CA PRO A 86 5.61 1.29 16.54
C PRO A 86 7.08 1.15 16.11
N LYS A 87 7.97 1.93 16.73
CA LYS A 87 9.41 1.89 16.43
C LYS A 87 10.04 0.50 16.59
N THR A 88 9.56 -0.30 17.54
CA THR A 88 10.05 -1.66 17.79
C THR A 88 9.84 -2.56 16.58
N ARG A 89 8.64 -2.53 15.98
CA ARG A 89 8.32 -3.29 14.77
C ARG A 89 9.16 -2.83 13.59
N LEU A 90 9.30 -1.51 13.41
CA LEU A 90 10.12 -0.93 12.35
C LEU A 90 11.59 -1.31 12.49
N THR A 91 12.14 -1.33 13.71
CA THR A 91 13.53 -1.73 13.96
C THR A 91 13.81 -3.15 13.44
N TYR A 92 12.89 -4.08 13.68
CA TYR A 92 13.00 -5.44 13.16
C TYR A 92 12.94 -5.47 11.62
N GLN A 93 11.97 -4.79 11.01
CA GLN A 93 11.82 -4.72 9.55
C GLN A 93 13.07 -4.15 8.86
N ILE A 94 13.61 -3.07 9.40
CA ILE A 94 14.84 -2.47 8.90
C ILE A 94 16.05 -3.42 9.06
N ALA A 95 16.12 -4.19 10.14
CA ALA A 95 17.18 -5.19 10.30
C ALA A 95 17.07 -6.31 9.24
N CYS A 96 15.86 -6.79 8.95
CA CYS A 96 15.62 -7.77 7.88
C CYS A 96 16.02 -7.21 6.51
N LEU A 97 15.58 -5.99 6.18
CA LEU A 97 15.93 -5.32 4.93
C LEU A 97 17.44 -5.08 4.80
N GLN A 98 18.11 -4.74 5.90
CA GLN A 98 19.58 -4.57 5.92
C GLN A 98 20.28 -5.92 5.70
N HIS A 99 19.81 -6.99 6.33
CA HIS A 99 20.33 -8.34 6.11
C HIS A 99 20.17 -8.80 4.66
N ALA A 100 19.02 -8.47 4.04
CA ALA A 100 18.78 -8.72 2.62
C ALA A 100 19.60 -7.83 1.67
N GLY A 101 20.35 -6.85 2.22
CA GLY A 101 21.16 -5.90 1.45
C GLY A 101 20.33 -4.88 0.66
N LEU A 102 19.09 -4.59 1.11
CA LEU A 102 18.18 -3.66 0.44
C LEU A 102 18.24 -2.24 1.01
N VAL A 103 18.64 -2.11 2.26
CA VAL A 103 18.82 -0.80 2.90
C VAL A 103 20.17 -0.71 3.61
N THR A 104 20.64 0.52 3.79
CA THR A 104 21.77 0.86 4.65
C THR A 104 21.29 1.67 5.83
N ARG A 105 21.98 1.54 6.98
CA ARG A 105 21.75 2.34 8.20
C ARG A 105 22.97 3.17 8.50
N LYS A 106 22.76 4.44 8.80
CA LYS A 106 23.84 5.35 9.25
C LYS A 106 23.40 6.07 10.52
N SER A 107 24.32 6.22 11.47
CA SER A 107 24.11 7.10 12.62
C SER A 107 24.17 8.55 12.17
N VAL A 108 23.27 9.37 12.72
CA VAL A 108 23.28 10.81 12.43
C VAL A 108 24.42 11.47 13.18
N CYS A 109 25.25 12.23 12.48
CA CYS A 109 26.36 12.96 13.09
C CYS A 109 25.80 13.97 14.11
N GLY A 110 26.28 13.91 15.36
CA GLY A 110 25.80 14.78 16.44
C GLY A 110 24.54 14.31 17.19
N ASP A 111 23.88 13.25 16.72
CA ASP A 111 22.71 12.67 17.37
C ASP A 111 22.92 11.18 17.64
N LYS A 112 23.36 10.84 18.84
CA LYS A 112 23.64 9.44 19.24
C LYS A 112 22.42 8.50 19.16
N ARG A 113 21.21 9.04 19.03
CA ARG A 113 19.94 8.28 18.94
C ARG A 113 19.35 8.33 17.53
N GLY A 114 19.89 9.16 16.65
CA GLY A 114 19.42 9.33 15.29
C GLY A 114 19.97 8.22 14.38
N VAL A 115 19.08 7.50 13.72
CA VAL A 115 19.41 6.51 12.68
C VAL A 115 18.71 6.91 11.39
N GLU A 116 19.48 7.05 10.34
CA GLU A 116 18.99 7.24 8.97
C GLU A 116 19.07 5.93 8.20
N VAL A 117 18.09 5.75 7.33
CA VAL A 117 17.94 4.57 6.46
C VAL A 117 17.86 5.06 5.02
N ALA A 118 18.60 4.41 4.14
CA ALA A 118 18.59 4.69 2.69
C ALA A 118 18.52 3.40 1.90
N LEU A 119 17.99 3.48 0.66
CA LEU A 119 18.02 2.37 -0.28
C LEU A 119 19.44 2.09 -0.78
N THR A 120 19.74 0.81 -0.99
CA THR A 120 20.92 0.38 -1.76
C THR A 120 20.62 0.42 -3.26
N ASP A 121 21.65 0.37 -4.09
CA ASP A 121 21.50 0.25 -5.55
C ASP A 121 20.81 -1.07 -5.95
N LYS A 122 21.02 -2.14 -5.15
CA LYS A 122 20.31 -3.41 -5.31
C LYS A 122 18.80 -3.21 -5.17
N ALA A 123 18.35 -2.51 -4.13
CA ALA A 123 16.94 -2.25 -3.90
C ALA A 123 16.34 -1.38 -5.00
N ARG A 124 17.05 -0.35 -5.45
CA ARG A 124 16.60 0.52 -6.55
C ARG A 124 16.37 -0.26 -7.83
N ARG A 125 17.32 -1.11 -8.22
CA ARG A 125 17.16 -1.98 -9.41
C ARG A 125 15.96 -2.91 -9.27
N LEU A 126 15.81 -3.62 -8.15
CA LEU A 126 14.69 -4.53 -7.93
C LEU A 126 13.34 -3.83 -7.98
N LEU A 127 13.22 -2.64 -7.39
CA LEU A 127 12.00 -1.83 -7.45
C LEU A 127 11.69 -1.40 -8.88
N THR A 128 12.70 -0.94 -9.63
CA THR A 128 12.52 -0.55 -11.03
C THR A 128 12.08 -1.72 -11.90
N GLU A 129 12.75 -2.87 -11.79
CA GLU A 129 12.42 -4.09 -12.54
C GLU A 129 11.04 -4.64 -12.21
N SER A 130 10.56 -4.42 -10.98
CA SER A 130 9.25 -4.90 -10.52
C SER A 130 8.12 -3.88 -10.69
N SER A 131 8.43 -2.63 -11.01
CA SER A 131 7.51 -1.48 -10.98
C SER A 131 6.25 -1.69 -11.83
N GLU A 132 6.40 -2.24 -13.04
CA GLU A 132 5.29 -2.50 -13.94
C GLU A 132 4.32 -3.57 -13.40
N ALA A 133 4.86 -4.66 -12.84
CA ALA A 133 4.07 -5.73 -12.25
C ALA A 133 3.31 -5.24 -11.01
N LEU A 134 3.99 -4.49 -10.14
CA LEU A 134 3.40 -3.89 -8.95
C LEU A 134 2.28 -2.89 -9.31
N ALA A 135 2.54 -1.98 -10.27
CA ALA A 135 1.54 -1.01 -10.71
C ALA A 135 0.32 -1.69 -11.34
N ARG A 136 0.53 -2.73 -12.14
CA ARG A 136 -0.56 -3.52 -12.74
C ARG A 136 -1.40 -4.20 -11.67
N THR A 137 -0.77 -4.81 -10.66
CA THR A 137 -1.47 -5.44 -9.54
C THR A 137 -2.36 -4.44 -8.81
N VAL A 138 -1.85 -3.26 -8.48
CA VAL A 138 -2.64 -2.20 -7.84
C VAL A 138 -3.83 -1.78 -8.71
N LYS A 139 -3.60 -1.52 -10.01
CA LYS A 139 -4.67 -1.12 -10.94
C LYS A 139 -5.77 -2.18 -11.03
N VAL A 140 -5.41 -3.45 -11.17
CA VAL A 140 -6.39 -4.56 -11.27
C VAL A 140 -7.17 -4.72 -9.98
N ALA A 141 -6.49 -4.67 -8.82
CA ALA A 141 -7.16 -4.77 -7.53
C ALA A 141 -8.13 -3.61 -7.30
N LEU A 142 -7.72 -2.37 -7.59
CA LEU A 142 -8.57 -1.19 -7.43
C LEU A 142 -9.76 -1.18 -8.41
N ALA A 143 -9.59 -1.66 -9.64
CA ALA A 143 -10.65 -1.67 -10.63
C ALA A 143 -11.91 -2.45 -10.19
N ARG A 144 -11.76 -3.40 -9.26
CA ARG A 144 -12.88 -4.15 -8.66
C ARG A 144 -13.72 -3.29 -7.70
N PHE A 145 -13.15 -2.20 -7.18
CA PHE A 145 -13.77 -1.35 -6.16
C PHE A 145 -14.17 0.04 -6.65
N VAL A 146 -13.76 0.43 -7.86
CA VAL A 146 -13.97 1.79 -8.39
C VAL A 146 -14.97 1.78 -9.55
N GLY A 147 -16.22 1.36 -9.24
CA GLY A 147 -17.36 1.61 -10.11
C GLY A 147 -17.91 3.03 -9.96
N PRO A 148 -18.89 3.46 -10.78
CA PRO A 148 -19.48 4.80 -10.70
C PRO A 148 -20.05 5.13 -9.31
N GLU A 149 -20.73 4.18 -8.68
CA GLU A 149 -21.34 4.34 -7.35
C GLU A 149 -20.30 4.49 -6.24
N GLN A 150 -19.18 3.77 -6.36
CA GLN A 150 -18.07 3.86 -5.41
C GLN A 150 -17.31 5.17 -5.54
N ARG A 151 -17.21 5.72 -6.75
CA ARG A 151 -16.62 7.06 -6.97
C ARG A 151 -17.42 8.14 -6.27
N ASP A 152 -18.76 8.07 -6.35
CA ASP A 152 -19.63 9.01 -5.65
C ASP A 152 -19.41 8.95 -4.13
N ALA A 153 -19.36 7.77 -3.54
CA ALA A 153 -19.10 7.60 -2.11
C ALA A 153 -17.71 8.10 -1.69
N LEU A 154 -16.69 7.91 -2.54
CA LEU A 154 -15.33 8.39 -2.29
C LEU A 154 -15.21 9.91 -2.46
N SER A 155 -15.98 10.53 -3.37
CA SER A 155 -15.98 11.98 -3.57
C SER A 155 -16.44 12.76 -2.33
N HIS A 156 -17.29 12.18 -1.50
CA HIS A 156 -17.67 12.75 -0.22
C HIS A 156 -16.54 12.76 0.82
N LEU A 157 -15.58 11.84 0.68
CA LEU A 157 -14.41 11.74 1.57
C LEU A 157 -13.25 12.62 1.08
N VAL A 158 -13.04 12.64 -0.24
CA VAL A 158 -11.96 13.39 -0.89
C VAL A 158 -12.54 14.08 -2.13
N PRO A 159 -13.08 15.31 -1.98
CA PRO A 159 -13.77 16.03 -3.04
C PRO A 159 -12.97 16.16 -4.35
N ASP A 160 -11.65 16.36 -4.23
CA ASP A 160 -10.75 16.56 -5.38
C ASP A 160 -10.52 15.28 -6.22
N LEU A 161 -10.90 14.09 -5.71
CA LEU A 161 -10.85 12.84 -6.51
C LEU A 161 -11.95 12.75 -7.57
N ALA A 162 -12.96 13.61 -7.49
CA ALA A 162 -14.08 13.63 -8.42
C ALA A 162 -13.79 14.44 -9.70
N GLU A 163 -12.78 15.30 -9.70
CA GLU A 163 -12.37 16.04 -10.89
C GLU A 163 -11.60 15.11 -11.83
N GLU A 164 -12.22 14.75 -12.96
CA GLU A 164 -11.48 14.11 -14.05
C GLU A 164 -10.43 15.11 -14.55
N PRO A 165 -9.17 14.67 -14.82
CA PRO A 165 -8.23 15.55 -15.48
C PRO A 165 -8.84 15.93 -16.83
N GLU A 166 -9.16 17.22 -16.98
CA GLU A 166 -9.61 17.79 -18.26
C GLU A 166 -8.63 17.39 -19.35
N GLY A 167 -9.16 16.73 -20.39
CA GLY A 167 -8.42 16.10 -21.44
C GLY A 167 -7.45 17.06 -22.15
N SER A 168 -6.25 16.61 -22.34
CA SER A 168 -5.31 17.08 -23.37
C SER A 168 -5.23 16.08 -24.49
#